data_f587c6e69d0b7a2353d214a40f165c3a
#
_entry.id   f587c6e69d0b7a2353d214a40f165c3a
#
_cell.length_a   1.000
_cell.length_b   1.000
_cell.length_c   1.000
_cell.angle_alpha   90.00
_cell.angle_beta   90.00
_cell.angle_gamma   90.00
#
_symmetry.space_group_name_H-M   'P 1'
#
loop_
_entity.id
_entity.type
_entity.pdbx_description
1 polymer ?
#
loop_
_entity_poly.entity_id
_entity_poly.type
_entity_poly.pdbx_seq_one_letter_code
_entity_poly.pdbx_strand_id
1 'polypeptide(L)'
;KTLEFCKNQVIKSAIMQSVELLDTQKYDEIKGVIDNAMKAGVERDIGHEYMTGFEERMSSSARNTVATKWDSVNELMEGGLAGGELGVIVAPAGIGKSWTLQAIGADAVAKGKTVLHYTLELNAEYVGLRYDTIVSGQPTGNLQYYKEEVLKKINQLKGNLIIKYYPTRSASVATLTSHIQQCEL
;
A
#
# COMPACT_ATOMS: atom_id res chain seq x y z
N LYS A 1 -22.61 1.89 16.08
CA LYS A 1 -23.22 1.07 14.97
C LYS A 1 -22.16 0.38 14.10
N THR A 2 -21.12 1.10 13.64
CA THR A 2 -20.09 0.52 12.76
C THR A 2 -19.22 -0.52 13.47
N LEU A 3 -18.81 -0.23 14.70
CA LEU A 3 -17.97 -1.16 15.51
C LEU A 3 -18.74 -2.46 15.88
N GLU A 4 -19.99 -2.34 16.23
CA GLU A 4 -20.88 -3.49 16.50
C GLU A 4 -21.10 -4.34 15.24
N PHE A 5 -21.26 -3.71 14.09
CA PHE A 5 -21.38 -4.42 12.83
C PHE A 5 -20.10 -5.20 12.49
N CYS A 6 -18.92 -4.57 12.61
CA CYS A 6 -17.64 -5.25 12.42
C CYS A 6 -17.46 -6.40 13.40
N LYS A 7 -17.78 -6.21 14.67
CA LYS A 7 -17.72 -7.25 15.70
C LYS A 7 -18.62 -8.44 15.36
N ASN A 8 -19.84 -8.18 14.93
CA ASN A 8 -20.78 -9.22 14.51
C ASN A 8 -20.28 -10.00 13.28
N GLN A 9 -19.63 -9.31 12.33
CA GLN A 9 -19.05 -9.97 11.14
C GLN A 9 -17.87 -10.87 11.51
N VAL A 10 -16.98 -10.43 12.40
CA VAL A 10 -15.83 -11.22 12.87
C VAL A 10 -16.30 -12.46 13.62
N ILE A 11 -17.28 -12.31 14.53
CA ILE A 11 -17.87 -13.44 15.27
C ILE A 11 -18.57 -14.41 14.31
N LYS A 12 -19.33 -13.92 13.33
CA LYS A 12 -19.99 -14.76 12.34
C LYS A 12 -18.97 -15.56 11.51
N SER A 13 -17.90 -14.93 11.06
CA SER A 13 -16.81 -15.60 10.33
C SER A 13 -16.14 -16.69 11.20
N ALA A 14 -15.87 -16.38 12.46
CA ALA A 14 -15.27 -17.34 13.39
C ALA A 14 -16.16 -18.55 13.65
N ILE A 15 -17.47 -18.34 13.76
CA ILE A 15 -18.44 -19.44 13.91
C ILE A 15 -18.43 -20.34 12.66
N MET A 16 -18.44 -19.74 11.46
CA MET A 16 -18.40 -20.52 10.22
C MET A 16 -17.10 -21.34 10.11
N GLN A 17 -15.96 -20.72 10.41
CA GLN A 17 -14.67 -21.41 10.43
C GLN A 17 -14.62 -22.51 11.49
N SER A 18 -15.27 -22.32 12.65
CA SER A 18 -15.36 -23.34 13.69
C SER A 18 -16.18 -24.54 13.24
N VAL A 19 -17.21 -24.35 12.39
CA VAL A 19 -17.98 -25.47 11.81
C VAL A 19 -17.10 -26.31 10.88
N GLU A 20 -16.29 -25.69 10.02
CA GLU A 20 -15.34 -26.41 9.15
C GLU A 20 -14.27 -27.19 9.96
N LEU A 21 -13.82 -26.61 11.07
CA LEU A 21 -12.86 -27.27 11.98
C LEU A 21 -13.52 -28.45 12.74
N LEU A 22 -14.83 -28.38 13.03
CA LEU A 22 -15.59 -29.50 13.60
C LEU A 22 -15.62 -30.69 12.63
N ASP A 23 -15.90 -30.45 11.36
CA ASP A 23 -15.95 -31.50 10.33
C ASP A 23 -14.58 -32.18 10.14
N THR A 24 -13.50 -31.47 10.41
CA THR A 24 -12.12 -31.98 10.35
C THR A 24 -11.59 -32.51 11.69
N GLN A 25 -12.41 -32.52 12.74
CA GLN A 25 -12.10 -32.99 14.12
C GLN A 25 -10.93 -32.23 14.80
N LYS A 26 -10.71 -30.97 14.42
CA LYS A 26 -9.66 -30.14 14.99
C LYS A 26 -10.15 -29.29 16.16
N TYR A 27 -10.57 -29.94 17.21
CA TYR A 27 -11.24 -29.32 18.37
C TYR A 27 -10.37 -28.27 19.10
N ASP A 28 -9.06 -28.50 19.17
CA ASP A 28 -8.13 -27.57 19.86
C ASP A 28 -8.00 -26.22 19.14
N GLU A 29 -8.16 -26.19 17.81
CA GLU A 29 -8.09 -24.97 17.02
C GLU A 29 -9.37 -24.13 17.16
N ILE A 30 -10.53 -24.73 17.42
CA ILE A 30 -11.82 -24.03 17.54
C ILE A 30 -11.80 -23.03 18.68
N LYS A 31 -11.24 -23.40 19.83
CA LYS A 31 -11.14 -22.51 20.99
C LYS A 31 -10.34 -21.25 20.63
N GLY A 32 -9.21 -21.41 19.95
CA GLY A 32 -8.37 -20.30 19.50
C GLY A 32 -9.09 -19.33 18.54
N VAL A 33 -9.86 -19.87 17.60
CA VAL A 33 -10.64 -19.09 16.63
C VAL A 33 -11.72 -18.26 17.33
N ILE A 34 -12.46 -18.87 18.27
CA ILE A 34 -13.51 -18.17 19.01
C ILE A 34 -12.93 -17.15 19.99
N ASP A 35 -11.86 -17.49 20.72
CA ASP A 35 -11.19 -16.57 21.65
C ASP A 35 -10.65 -15.34 20.93
N ASN A 36 -10.06 -15.52 19.75
CA ASN A 36 -9.57 -14.42 18.93
C ASN A 36 -10.72 -13.54 18.40
N ALA A 37 -11.84 -14.15 17.99
CA ALA A 37 -13.01 -13.41 17.55
C ALA A 37 -13.68 -12.62 18.67
N MET A 38 -13.68 -13.16 19.88
CA MET A 38 -14.20 -12.47 21.06
C MET A 38 -13.30 -11.31 21.51
N LYS A 39 -11.97 -11.43 21.31
CA LYS A 39 -11.01 -10.36 21.55
C LYS A 39 -11.11 -9.24 20.49
N ALA A 40 -11.48 -9.55 19.27
CA ALA A 40 -11.66 -8.61 18.17
C ALA A 40 -12.80 -7.61 18.42
N GLY A 41 -12.65 -6.75 19.36
CA GLY A 41 -13.63 -5.72 19.78
C GLY A 41 -13.55 -5.40 21.26
N VAL A 42 -12.60 -6.04 21.94
CA VAL A 42 -12.28 -5.80 23.36
C VAL A 42 -10.81 -5.40 23.53
N GLU A 43 -10.00 -5.41 22.46
CA GLU A 43 -8.70 -4.76 22.55
C GLU A 43 -8.93 -3.27 22.86
N ARG A 44 -8.96 -3.00 24.16
CA ARG A 44 -8.64 -1.66 24.63
C ARG A 44 -7.15 -1.52 24.39
N ASP A 45 -6.80 -1.06 23.19
CA ASP A 45 -5.49 -0.48 22.98
C ASP A 45 -5.43 0.76 23.91
N ILE A 46 -4.92 0.53 25.11
CA ILE A 46 -4.68 1.60 26.09
C ILE A 46 -3.50 2.49 25.69
N GLY A 47 -2.91 2.22 24.51
CA GLY A 47 -1.72 2.89 24.04
C GLY A 47 -0.43 2.35 24.68
N HIS A 48 0.68 2.99 24.30
CA HIS A 48 2.01 2.64 24.80
C HIS A 48 2.26 3.27 26.19
N GLU A 49 2.52 2.46 27.20
CA GLU A 49 2.86 2.94 28.54
C GLU A 49 4.30 3.46 28.57
N TYR A 50 4.44 4.78 28.64
CA TYR A 50 5.74 5.45 28.48
C TYR A 50 6.80 4.99 29.47
N MET A 51 6.43 4.79 30.75
CA MET A 51 7.40 4.49 31.83
C MET A 51 7.94 3.05 31.74
N THR A 52 7.11 2.11 31.33
CA THR A 52 7.46 0.68 31.27
C THR A 52 7.94 0.21 29.90
N GLY A 53 7.52 0.88 28.81
CA GLY A 53 7.82 0.49 27.43
C GLY A 53 9.15 0.99 26.88
N PHE A 54 10.17 1.25 27.71
CA PHE A 54 11.47 1.77 27.24
C PHE A 54 12.21 0.80 26.31
N GLU A 55 12.33 -0.45 26.69
CA GLU A 55 13.04 -1.48 25.91
C GLU A 55 12.37 -1.73 24.55
N GLU A 56 11.03 -1.73 24.52
CA GLU A 56 10.27 -1.84 23.26
C GLU A 56 10.57 -0.67 22.33
N ARG A 57 10.61 0.56 22.83
CA ARG A 57 10.95 1.75 22.03
C ARG A 57 12.36 1.68 21.46
N MET A 58 13.30 1.18 22.22
CA MET A 58 14.71 1.06 21.77
C MET A 58 14.86 -0.04 20.72
N SER A 59 14.13 -1.15 20.86
CA SER A 59 14.14 -2.26 19.91
C SER A 59 13.38 -1.95 18.62
N SER A 60 12.33 -1.12 18.66
CA SER A 60 11.48 -0.77 17.52
C SER A 60 12.04 0.34 16.62
N SER A 61 13.26 0.84 16.89
CA SER A 61 13.80 2.05 16.24
C SER A 61 14.23 1.88 14.77
N ALA A 62 14.17 0.70 14.19
CA ALA A 62 14.53 0.49 12.78
C ALA A 62 13.38 0.90 11.85
N ARG A 63 13.44 2.14 11.33
CA ARG A 63 12.52 2.59 10.27
C ARG A 63 12.74 1.75 9.00
N ASN A 64 11.73 0.99 8.58
CA ASN A 64 11.74 0.31 7.29
C ASN A 64 11.28 1.29 6.21
N THR A 65 12.22 2.01 5.59
CA THR A 65 11.95 3.10 4.66
C THR A 65 11.93 2.64 3.21
N VAL A 66 11.16 3.33 2.40
CA VAL A 66 11.19 3.27 0.94
C VAL A 66 11.88 4.53 0.45
N ALA A 67 13.12 4.38 -0.02
CA ALA A 67 13.92 5.48 -0.53
C ALA A 67 13.32 6.00 -1.85
N THR A 68 13.43 7.31 -2.07
CA THR A 68 13.12 7.96 -3.34
C THR A 68 14.31 7.86 -4.32
N LYS A 69 14.11 8.33 -5.54
CA LYS A 69 15.17 8.42 -6.56
C LYS A 69 16.28 9.44 -6.22
N TRP A 70 16.02 10.38 -5.32
CA TRP A 70 16.91 11.52 -5.03
C TRP A 70 17.61 11.36 -3.70
N ASP A 71 18.92 11.23 -3.71
CA ASP A 71 19.73 11.02 -2.50
C ASP A 71 19.58 12.15 -1.49
N SER A 72 19.56 13.41 -1.95
CA SER A 72 19.37 14.57 -1.07
C SER A 72 18.03 14.56 -0.33
N VAL A 73 16.97 14.05 -0.98
CA VAL A 73 15.66 13.89 -0.34
C VAL A 73 15.70 12.74 0.66
N ASN A 74 16.35 11.64 0.31
CA ASN A 74 16.50 10.49 1.20
C ASN A 74 17.34 10.85 2.44
N GLU A 75 18.38 11.65 2.30
CA GLU A 75 19.18 12.13 3.41
C GLU A 75 18.35 12.97 4.40
N LEU A 76 17.55 13.92 3.87
CA LEU A 76 16.64 14.74 4.68
C LEU A 76 15.54 13.92 5.37
N MET A 77 15.12 12.82 4.76
CA MET A 77 14.07 11.92 5.26
C MET A 77 14.62 10.70 6.01
N GLU A 78 15.91 10.68 6.34
CA GLU A 78 16.56 9.55 7.03
C GLU A 78 16.29 8.19 6.34
N GLY A 79 16.45 8.17 5.01
CA GLY A 79 16.31 6.96 4.19
C GLY A 79 15.05 6.90 3.33
N GLY A 80 14.10 7.82 3.46
CA GLY A 80 12.87 7.86 2.69
C GLY A 80 11.60 7.79 3.54
N LEU A 81 10.47 7.42 2.94
CA LEU A 81 9.19 7.27 3.63
C LEU A 81 9.07 5.90 4.31
N ALA A 82 8.70 5.90 5.57
CA ALA A 82 8.40 4.68 6.33
C ALA A 82 6.90 4.36 6.35
N GLY A 83 6.55 3.18 6.87
CA GLY A 83 5.16 2.78 7.06
C GLY A 83 4.43 3.76 7.99
N GLY A 84 3.22 4.16 7.63
CA GLY A 84 2.40 5.14 8.36
C GLY A 84 2.75 6.60 8.11
N GLU A 85 3.77 6.92 7.30
CA GLU A 85 4.15 8.29 6.98
C GLU A 85 3.45 8.79 5.71
N LEU A 86 3.21 10.09 5.64
CA LEU A 86 2.60 10.77 4.50
C LEU A 86 3.57 11.80 3.90
N GLY A 87 3.93 11.60 2.64
CA GLY A 87 4.66 12.58 1.83
C GLY A 87 3.70 13.41 0.96
N VAL A 88 3.86 14.72 0.94
CA VAL A 88 3.05 15.63 0.12
C VAL A 88 3.92 16.48 -0.77
N ILE A 89 3.66 16.46 -2.09
CA ILE A 89 4.35 17.31 -3.07
C ILE A 89 3.48 18.52 -3.41
N VAL A 90 3.99 19.70 -3.09
CA VAL A 90 3.29 20.96 -3.32
C VAL A 90 4.08 21.79 -4.33
N ALA A 91 3.43 22.18 -5.44
CA ALA A 91 4.02 23.06 -6.46
C ALA A 91 2.91 23.69 -7.32
N PRO A 92 3.15 24.81 -8.02
CA PRO A 92 2.21 25.38 -8.98
C PRO A 92 1.81 24.38 -10.09
N ALA A 93 0.77 24.71 -10.84
CA ALA A 93 0.36 23.90 -11.99
C ALA A 93 1.46 23.84 -13.05
N GLY A 94 1.59 22.72 -13.76
CA GLY A 94 2.54 22.55 -14.87
C GLY A 94 4.00 22.24 -14.46
N ILE A 95 4.37 22.34 -13.19
CA ILE A 95 5.77 22.15 -12.72
C ILE A 95 6.20 20.66 -12.69
N GLY A 96 5.27 19.73 -12.84
CA GLY A 96 5.62 18.29 -12.88
C GLY A 96 5.34 17.49 -11.62
N LYS A 97 4.45 17.96 -10.70
CA LYS A 97 4.04 17.21 -9.48
C LYS A 97 3.73 15.73 -9.75
N SER A 98 2.87 15.49 -10.74
CA SER A 98 2.47 14.12 -11.09
C SER A 98 3.63 13.30 -11.64
N TRP A 99 4.53 13.89 -12.39
CA TRP A 99 5.75 13.24 -12.87
C TRP A 99 6.69 12.87 -11.72
N THR A 100 6.80 13.74 -10.71
CA THR A 100 7.59 13.46 -9.50
C THR A 100 7.02 12.28 -8.72
N LEU A 101 5.69 12.22 -8.51
CA LEU A 101 5.03 11.09 -7.86
C LEU A 101 5.25 9.79 -8.64
N GLN A 102 5.13 9.85 -9.96
CA GLN A 102 5.35 8.68 -10.82
C GLN A 102 6.82 8.24 -10.83
N ALA A 103 7.77 9.17 -10.76
CA ALA A 103 9.19 8.85 -10.65
C ALA A 103 9.52 8.14 -9.32
N ILE A 104 8.91 8.57 -8.21
CA ILE A 104 9.02 7.88 -6.91
C ILE A 104 8.43 6.48 -7.00
N GLY A 105 7.23 6.34 -7.58
CA GLY A 105 6.59 5.05 -7.77
C GLY A 105 7.40 4.11 -8.66
N ALA A 106 7.93 4.59 -9.79
CA ALA A 106 8.76 3.79 -10.68
C ALA A 106 10.06 3.29 -10.01
N ASP A 107 10.69 4.14 -9.22
CA ASP A 107 11.90 3.78 -8.45
C ASP A 107 11.58 2.73 -7.38
N ALA A 108 10.45 2.87 -6.67
CA ALA A 108 10.00 1.88 -5.69
C ALA A 108 9.71 0.51 -6.35
N VAL A 109 9.05 0.48 -7.51
CA VAL A 109 8.82 -0.75 -8.29
C VAL A 109 10.13 -1.38 -8.74
N ALA A 110 11.08 -0.58 -9.21
CA ALA A 110 12.40 -1.07 -9.61
C ALA A 110 13.16 -1.72 -8.43
N LYS A 111 12.93 -1.22 -7.21
CA LYS A 111 13.47 -1.76 -5.94
C LYS A 111 12.67 -2.96 -5.37
N GLY A 112 11.68 -3.47 -6.11
CA GLY A 112 10.90 -4.65 -5.72
C GLY A 112 9.71 -4.37 -4.81
N LYS A 113 9.27 -3.12 -4.69
CA LYS A 113 8.07 -2.77 -3.92
C LYS A 113 6.81 -2.87 -4.77
N THR A 114 5.67 -3.14 -4.15
CA THR A 114 4.38 -3.00 -4.80
C THR A 114 3.85 -1.58 -4.61
N VAL A 115 3.47 -0.94 -5.70
CA VAL A 115 2.96 0.44 -5.74
C VAL A 115 1.51 0.45 -6.20
N LEU A 116 0.64 1.07 -5.41
CA LEU A 116 -0.70 1.44 -5.81
C LEU A 116 -0.74 2.92 -6.18
N HIS A 117 -1.00 3.20 -7.46
CA HIS A 117 -1.16 4.56 -7.95
C HIS A 117 -2.64 4.87 -8.21
N TYR A 118 -3.21 5.69 -7.36
CA TYR A 118 -4.54 6.23 -7.60
C TYR A 118 -4.46 7.55 -8.35
N THR A 119 -5.21 7.67 -9.43
CA THR A 119 -5.34 8.92 -10.20
C THR A 119 -6.79 9.38 -10.24
N LEU A 120 -7.01 10.68 -10.01
CA LEU A 120 -8.33 11.31 -10.01
C LEU A 120 -8.54 12.24 -11.22
N GLU A 121 -7.48 12.48 -12.00
CA GLU A 121 -7.46 13.45 -13.10
C GLU A 121 -7.21 12.76 -14.44
N LEU A 122 -6.24 11.86 -14.51
CA LEU A 122 -5.83 11.18 -15.74
C LEU A 122 -6.32 9.74 -15.73
N ASN A 123 -6.68 9.20 -16.91
CA ASN A 123 -6.99 7.79 -17.03
C ASN A 123 -5.76 6.90 -16.75
N ALA A 124 -6.00 5.63 -16.43
CA ALA A 124 -4.95 4.69 -16.03
C ALA A 124 -3.93 4.44 -17.14
N GLU A 125 -4.39 4.35 -18.38
CA GLU A 125 -3.57 4.10 -19.56
C GLU A 125 -2.58 5.25 -19.79
N TYR A 126 -3.05 6.50 -19.65
CA TYR A 126 -2.19 7.67 -19.82
C TYR A 126 -1.15 7.78 -18.69
N VAL A 127 -1.52 7.43 -17.47
CA VAL A 127 -0.58 7.32 -16.35
C VAL A 127 0.43 6.20 -16.62
N GLY A 128 -0.02 5.06 -17.17
CA GLY A 128 0.84 3.96 -17.60
C GLY A 128 1.91 4.39 -18.61
N LEU A 129 1.52 5.11 -19.67
CA LEU A 129 2.46 5.64 -20.67
C LEU A 129 3.53 6.55 -20.07
N ARG A 130 3.22 7.30 -19.01
CA ARG A 130 4.21 8.09 -18.28
C ARG A 130 5.17 7.23 -17.48
N TYR A 131 4.69 6.14 -16.85
CA TYR A 131 5.57 5.16 -16.23
C TYR A 131 6.49 4.50 -17.26
N ASP A 132 5.97 4.15 -18.44
CA ASP A 132 6.76 3.62 -19.56
C ASP A 132 7.88 4.59 -19.98
N THR A 133 7.56 5.89 -20.07
CA THR A 133 8.53 6.95 -20.31
C THR A 133 9.63 7.00 -19.24
N ILE A 134 9.26 6.95 -17.97
CA ILE A 134 10.20 7.02 -16.85
C ILE A 134 11.10 5.78 -16.81
N VAL A 135 10.53 4.60 -16.98
CA VAL A 135 11.23 3.31 -16.91
C VAL A 135 12.14 3.11 -18.13
N SER A 136 11.64 3.46 -19.31
CA SER A 136 12.40 3.27 -20.55
C SER A 136 13.43 4.38 -20.82
N GLY A 137 13.16 5.60 -20.33
CA GLY A 137 13.91 6.80 -20.69
C GLY A 137 13.56 7.32 -22.08
N GLN A 138 12.56 6.73 -22.77
CA GLN A 138 12.11 7.16 -24.08
C GLN A 138 10.99 8.21 -23.95
N PRO A 139 11.01 9.27 -24.77
CA PRO A 139 9.91 10.25 -24.78
C PRO A 139 8.57 9.60 -25.10
N THR A 140 7.50 10.07 -24.46
CA THR A 140 6.13 9.50 -24.62
C THR A 140 5.70 9.39 -26.09
N GLY A 141 6.03 10.38 -26.93
CA GLY A 141 5.72 10.37 -28.37
C GLY A 141 6.46 9.31 -29.18
N ASN A 142 7.55 8.78 -28.63
CA ASN A 142 8.41 7.81 -29.31
C ASN A 142 8.22 6.38 -28.81
N LEU A 143 7.44 6.13 -27.76
CA LEU A 143 7.26 4.80 -27.15
C LEU A 143 6.86 3.73 -28.15
N GLN A 144 6.04 4.07 -29.15
CA GLN A 144 5.61 3.13 -30.19
C GLN A 144 6.75 2.62 -31.07
N TYR A 145 7.78 3.45 -31.30
CA TYR A 145 8.96 3.08 -32.11
C TYR A 145 9.93 2.19 -31.35
N TYR A 146 9.91 2.23 -30.01
CA TYR A 146 10.81 1.49 -29.12
C TYR A 146 10.08 0.43 -28.28
N LYS A 147 8.98 -0.10 -28.79
CA LYS A 147 8.06 -0.98 -28.04
C LYS A 147 8.74 -2.19 -27.40
N GLU A 148 9.62 -2.85 -28.13
CA GLU A 148 10.35 -4.02 -27.65
C GLU A 148 11.34 -3.68 -26.54
N GLU A 149 12.04 -2.54 -26.66
CA GLU A 149 12.98 -2.04 -25.65
C GLU A 149 12.22 -1.65 -24.37
N VAL A 150 11.10 -0.94 -24.51
CA VAL A 150 10.23 -0.55 -23.40
C VAL A 150 9.75 -1.79 -22.67
N LEU A 151 9.21 -2.78 -23.39
CA LEU A 151 8.73 -4.03 -22.80
C LEU A 151 9.84 -4.79 -22.08
N LYS A 152 11.05 -4.84 -22.67
CA LYS A 152 12.21 -5.46 -22.02
C LYS A 152 12.55 -4.79 -20.68
N LYS A 153 12.50 -3.45 -20.60
CA LYS A 153 12.78 -2.72 -19.35
C LYS A 153 11.67 -2.92 -18.32
N ILE A 154 10.40 -2.94 -18.74
CA ILE A 154 9.27 -3.24 -17.86
C ILE A 154 9.43 -4.64 -17.25
N ASN A 155 9.77 -5.64 -18.04
CA ASN A 155 9.96 -7.02 -17.59
C ASN A 155 11.16 -7.21 -16.64
N GLN A 156 12.05 -6.23 -16.54
CA GLN A 156 13.17 -6.23 -15.59
C GLN A 156 12.80 -5.64 -14.22
N LEU A 157 11.63 -5.02 -14.10
CA LEU A 157 11.15 -4.50 -12.81
C LEU A 157 10.91 -5.65 -11.83
N LYS A 158 11.33 -5.46 -10.59
CA LYS A 158 11.27 -6.50 -9.55
C LYS A 158 9.98 -6.45 -8.73
N GLY A 159 9.31 -5.31 -8.72
CA GLY A 159 8.08 -5.07 -7.98
C GLY A 159 6.85 -5.08 -8.87
N ASN A 160 5.74 -4.60 -8.33
CA ASN A 160 4.47 -4.52 -9.03
C ASN A 160 3.90 -3.10 -9.00
N LEU A 161 3.16 -2.73 -10.05
CA LEU A 161 2.48 -1.44 -10.17
C LEU A 161 1.02 -1.66 -10.54
N ILE A 162 0.12 -1.19 -9.69
CA ILE A 162 -1.31 -1.18 -9.96
C ILE A 162 -1.77 0.27 -10.10
N ILE A 163 -2.32 0.62 -11.24
CA ILE A 163 -2.83 1.97 -11.52
C ILE A 163 -4.35 1.91 -11.55
N LYS A 164 -5.00 2.71 -10.72
CA LYS A 164 -6.46 2.78 -10.64
C LYS A 164 -6.94 4.21 -10.81
N TYR A 165 -7.76 4.43 -11.80
CA TYR A 165 -8.47 5.68 -12.00
C TYR A 165 -9.79 5.71 -11.24
N TYR A 166 -10.02 6.79 -10.53
CA TYR A 166 -11.30 7.14 -9.95
C TYR A 166 -11.73 8.52 -10.47
N PRO A 167 -12.89 8.65 -11.07
CA PRO A 167 -13.43 9.96 -11.42
C PRO A 167 -13.48 10.90 -10.21
N THR A 168 -13.35 12.19 -10.46
CA THR A 168 -13.41 13.21 -9.40
C THR A 168 -14.67 13.01 -8.55
N ARG A 169 -14.52 13.01 -7.22
CA ARG A 169 -15.58 12.80 -6.21
C ARG A 169 -16.21 11.39 -6.18
N SER A 170 -15.66 10.40 -6.88
CA SER A 170 -16.20 9.02 -6.88
C SER A 170 -15.56 8.08 -5.84
N ALA A 171 -14.44 8.47 -5.25
CA ALA A 171 -13.74 7.67 -4.25
C ALA A 171 -13.72 8.35 -2.88
N SER A 172 -14.05 7.58 -1.86
CA SER A 172 -13.84 7.92 -0.45
C SER A 172 -12.64 7.15 0.10
N VAL A 173 -12.19 7.49 1.31
CA VAL A 173 -11.15 6.70 2.01
C VAL A 173 -11.59 5.24 2.16
N ALA A 174 -12.85 4.98 2.49
CA ALA A 174 -13.39 3.62 2.58
C ALA A 174 -13.30 2.87 1.24
N THR A 175 -13.56 3.55 0.11
CA THR A 175 -13.41 2.98 -1.23
C THR A 175 -11.97 2.56 -1.51
N LEU A 176 -11.00 3.41 -1.15
CA LEU A 176 -9.58 3.11 -1.32
C LEU A 176 -9.15 1.95 -0.42
N THR A 177 -9.57 1.95 0.86
CA THR A 177 -9.27 0.87 1.80
C THR A 177 -9.80 -0.49 1.29
N SER A 178 -11.04 -0.54 0.82
CA SER A 178 -11.62 -1.75 0.26
C SER A 178 -10.86 -2.24 -0.98
N HIS A 179 -10.40 -1.33 -1.84
CA HIS A 179 -9.60 -1.70 -3.01
C HIS A 179 -8.21 -2.23 -2.62
N ILE A 180 -7.55 -1.62 -1.62
CA ILE A 180 -6.26 -2.11 -1.11
C ILE A 180 -6.41 -3.55 -0.59
N GLN A 181 -7.48 -3.83 0.18
CA GLN A 181 -7.77 -5.18 0.67
C GLN A 181 -8.02 -6.19 -0.47
N GLN A 182 -8.70 -5.77 -1.55
CA GLN A 182 -8.90 -6.61 -2.73
C GLN A 182 -7.62 -6.91 -3.51
N CYS A 183 -6.62 -6.03 -3.42
CA CYS A 183 -5.32 -6.25 -4.05
C CYS A 183 -4.42 -7.20 -3.25
N GLU A 184 -4.85 -7.72 -2.10
CA GLU A 184 -4.10 -8.62 -1.20
C GLU A 184 -2.71 -8.06 -0.82
N LEU A 185 -2.66 -6.75 -0.53
CA LEU A 185 -1.43 -5.99 -0.23
C LEU A 185 -1.32 -5.70 1.27
#